data_ad9f927dcd808a869526abced5a04f28
#
_entry.id   ad9f927dcd808a869526abced5a04f28
#
_cell.length_a   1.000
_cell.length_b   1.000
_cell.length_c   1.000
_cell.angle_alpha   90.00
_cell.angle_beta   90.00
_cell.angle_gamma   90.00
#
_symmetry.space_group_name_H-M   'P 1'
#
loop_
_entity.id
_entity.type
_entity.pdbx_description
1 polymer ?
#
loop_
_entity_poly.entity_id
_entity_poly.type
_entity_poly.pdbx_seq_one_letter_code
_entity_poly.pdbx_strand_id
1 'polypeptide(L)'
;MLRSLGVAAVLLGACGLQQASVPDGLDVSGTSATIAVEPGDTGNSGDTSFDQLSLVAIGSLDQPVDVAARANDDTLYFVSRSGTIHQFSNGKFAASPVLDISGLTTGAGERGLLGLAFSNDGATAFLNYTALNGDTTIAAVTINDQGVFVRESLRTILTIEQPFRNHNAGDLVVEPSGTLLVAMGDGGSADDPLRTSLDDSSLLGKVLRVNPIDGSVTTLAKGLRNPWRIDLYDDRLWLADVGQNKWEEVSVLDAVSQVAMVVDFGWSAFEANTRFNSDQKSPAHVAPIVAYEHGDDGCSVSGGAVATTGALRGRYVFADYCSGRIWSIATDIASPTMTRHFDGVESPVAVARAGDEVFILSLGGTIWKLNG
;
A
#
# COMPACT_ATOMS: atom_id res chain seq x y z
N MET A 1 50.92 -26.69 -14.69
CA MET A 1 49.97 -25.90 -15.49
C MET A 1 48.65 -25.84 -14.73
N LEU A 2 48.50 -24.82 -13.91
CA LEU A 2 47.24 -24.54 -13.19
C LEU A 2 46.36 -23.68 -14.08
N ARG A 3 45.15 -24.13 -14.38
CA ARG A 3 44.11 -23.31 -14.99
C ARG A 3 43.25 -22.70 -13.87
N SER A 4 43.25 -21.40 -13.78
CA SER A 4 42.38 -20.61 -12.92
C SER A 4 40.95 -20.60 -13.49
N LEU A 5 39.99 -21.10 -12.72
CA LEU A 5 38.56 -20.87 -12.97
C LEU A 5 38.18 -19.51 -12.42
N GLY A 6 37.82 -18.60 -13.32
CA GLY A 6 37.21 -17.32 -12.96
C GLY A 6 35.76 -17.56 -12.52
N VAL A 7 35.44 -17.17 -11.30
CA VAL A 7 34.09 -17.08 -10.79
C VAL A 7 33.49 -15.76 -11.28
N ALA A 8 32.53 -15.83 -12.18
CA ALA A 8 31.72 -14.69 -12.56
C ALA A 8 30.74 -14.40 -11.41
N ALA A 9 30.94 -13.27 -10.74
CA ALA A 9 29.97 -12.75 -9.78
C ALA A 9 28.78 -12.18 -10.56
N VAL A 10 27.66 -12.87 -10.50
CA VAL A 10 26.37 -12.33 -10.94
C VAL A 10 25.93 -11.31 -9.90
N LEU A 11 25.93 -10.05 -10.28
CA LEU A 11 25.33 -8.95 -9.50
C LEU A 11 23.81 -9.13 -9.56
N LEU A 12 23.26 -9.68 -8.50
CA LEU A 12 21.83 -9.66 -8.21
C LEU A 12 21.45 -8.23 -7.85
N GLY A 13 20.81 -7.53 -8.78
CA GLY A 13 20.12 -6.27 -8.51
C GLY A 13 18.87 -6.53 -7.67
N ALA A 14 19.05 -6.67 -6.36
CA ALA A 14 17.96 -6.51 -5.43
C ALA A 14 17.67 -5.01 -5.33
N CYS A 15 16.44 -4.58 -5.55
CA CYS A 15 15.95 -3.26 -5.13
C CYS A 15 16.00 -3.22 -3.59
N GLY A 16 17.19 -3.03 -3.05
CA GLY A 16 17.42 -2.79 -1.63
C GLY A 16 17.20 -1.31 -1.36
N LEU A 17 16.28 -1.00 -0.46
CA LEU A 17 16.14 0.32 0.13
C LEU A 17 17.50 0.77 0.70
N GLN A 18 18.20 1.61 -0.03
CA GLN A 18 19.45 2.22 0.42
C GLN A 18 19.06 3.35 1.38
N GLN A 19 19.49 3.27 2.63
CA GLN A 19 19.31 4.35 3.60
C GLN A 19 20.01 5.62 3.08
N ALA A 20 19.21 6.61 2.70
CA ALA A 20 19.70 7.96 2.53
C ALA A 20 19.94 8.55 3.93
N SER A 21 21.14 9.05 4.16
CA SER A 21 21.49 9.79 5.38
C SER A 21 20.72 11.11 5.40
N VAL A 22 19.93 11.32 6.44
CA VAL A 22 19.22 12.58 6.71
C VAL A 22 20.24 13.68 6.98
N PRO A 23 20.17 14.85 6.30
CA PRO A 23 20.94 16.02 6.71
C PRO A 23 20.34 16.57 8.01
N ASP A 24 21.18 16.73 9.03
CA ASP A 24 20.83 17.45 10.26
C ASP A 24 20.44 18.90 9.95
N GLY A 25 19.23 19.28 10.35
CA GLY A 25 18.84 20.69 10.50
C GLY A 25 17.76 21.19 9.54
N LEU A 26 16.52 20.75 9.70
CA LEU A 26 15.36 21.54 9.29
C LEU A 26 14.60 21.99 10.54
N ASP A 27 14.72 23.28 10.85
CA ASP A 27 13.92 23.98 11.85
C ASP A 27 12.48 24.09 11.33
N VAL A 28 11.59 23.25 11.81
CA VAL A 28 10.16 23.24 11.44
C VAL A 28 9.39 24.20 12.36
N SER A 29 9.68 25.49 12.31
CA SER A 29 8.80 26.51 12.82
C SER A 29 7.93 27.08 11.69
N GLY A 30 6.73 26.49 11.52
CA GLY A 30 5.54 27.17 11.04
C GLY A 30 5.52 27.77 9.63
N THR A 31 6.04 27.07 8.61
CA THR A 31 5.74 27.41 7.21
C THR A 31 5.29 26.16 6.46
N SER A 32 3.99 26.13 6.08
CA SER A 32 3.48 25.12 5.15
C SER A 32 4.25 25.21 3.84
N ALA A 33 5.10 24.23 3.55
CA ALA A 33 5.71 24.12 2.22
C ALA A 33 4.60 23.63 1.27
N THR A 34 4.33 24.40 0.22
CA THR A 34 3.45 24.01 -0.86
C THR A 34 4.32 23.69 -2.06
N ILE A 35 4.23 22.46 -2.57
CA ILE A 35 4.78 22.18 -3.89
C ILE A 35 3.75 22.71 -4.89
N ALA A 36 4.08 23.84 -5.53
CA ALA A 36 3.32 24.33 -6.67
C ALA A 36 3.67 23.45 -7.88
N VAL A 37 2.65 23.00 -8.59
CA VAL A 37 2.80 22.23 -9.81
C VAL A 37 3.42 23.11 -10.88
N GLU A 38 4.60 22.76 -11.41
CA GLU A 38 4.88 23.08 -12.81
C GLU A 38 3.96 22.15 -13.62
N PRO A 39 3.11 22.68 -14.53
CA PRO A 39 2.27 21.82 -15.37
C PRO A 39 3.19 20.92 -16.19
N GLY A 40 3.26 19.64 -15.78
CA GLY A 40 3.90 18.60 -16.59
C GLY A 40 3.24 18.62 -17.96
N ASP A 41 4.02 18.37 -19.02
CA ASP A 41 3.58 18.36 -20.40
C ASP A 41 2.36 17.44 -20.55
N THR A 42 1.16 17.99 -20.34
CA THR A 42 -0.11 17.33 -20.54
C THR A 42 -0.27 17.21 -22.05
N GLY A 43 0.03 16.02 -22.60
CA GLY A 43 -0.32 15.71 -23.97
C GLY A 43 -1.80 16.01 -24.20
N ASN A 44 -2.05 17.22 -24.64
CA ASN A 44 -3.23 17.74 -25.31
C ASN A 44 -4.61 17.20 -24.84
N SER A 45 -4.97 17.42 -23.57
CA SER A 45 -6.36 17.48 -23.16
C SER A 45 -6.58 18.84 -22.48
N GLY A 46 -7.36 19.72 -23.10
CA GLY A 46 -7.70 21.06 -22.56
C GLY A 46 -8.67 20.97 -21.37
N ASP A 47 -8.43 20.07 -20.43
CA ASP A 47 -9.20 19.94 -19.19
C ASP A 47 -8.53 20.78 -18.11
N THR A 48 -9.00 22.02 -17.94
CA THR A 48 -8.56 22.97 -16.92
C THR A 48 -9.05 22.60 -15.51
N SER A 49 -9.72 21.46 -15.33
CA SER A 49 -10.32 21.04 -14.06
C SER A 49 -9.28 20.71 -12.96
N PHE A 50 -8.02 20.49 -13.33
CA PHE A 50 -6.94 20.11 -12.40
C PHE A 50 -5.96 21.25 -12.05
N ASP A 51 -6.15 22.46 -12.57
CA ASP A 51 -5.23 23.60 -12.39
C ASP A 51 -5.09 24.08 -10.92
N GLN A 52 -5.98 23.63 -10.03
CA GLN A 52 -5.96 23.99 -8.61
C GLN A 52 -5.44 22.88 -7.68
N LEU A 53 -5.01 21.74 -8.24
CA LEU A 53 -4.45 20.66 -7.42
C LEU A 53 -3.16 21.11 -6.76
N SER A 54 -3.00 20.75 -5.48
CA SER A 54 -1.77 21.01 -4.74
C SER A 54 -1.50 19.93 -3.70
N LEU A 55 -0.22 19.70 -3.41
CA LEU A 55 0.21 18.91 -2.26
C LEU A 55 0.63 19.87 -1.15
N VAL A 56 -0.02 19.76 -0.01
CA VAL A 56 0.29 20.56 1.18
C VAL A 56 0.92 19.67 2.23
N ALA A 57 2.18 19.98 2.61
CA ALA A 57 2.83 19.28 3.72
C ALA A 57 2.09 19.61 5.03
N ILE A 58 1.59 18.57 5.71
CA ILE A 58 0.86 18.72 6.97
C ILE A 58 1.71 18.39 8.19
N GLY A 59 2.88 17.78 7.98
CA GLY A 59 3.79 17.40 9.05
C GLY A 59 4.76 16.30 8.61
N SER A 60 5.48 15.76 9.58
CA SER A 60 6.40 14.64 9.36
C SER A 60 6.30 13.60 10.47
N LEU A 61 6.59 12.34 10.13
CA LEU A 61 6.63 11.19 11.01
C LEU A 61 7.78 10.27 10.56
N ASP A 62 8.38 9.52 11.47
CA ASP A 62 9.39 8.54 11.09
C ASP A 62 8.78 7.43 10.25
N GLN A 63 9.20 7.31 8.99
CA GLN A 63 8.78 6.27 8.03
C GLN A 63 7.24 6.04 8.02
N PRO A 64 6.43 7.06 7.71
CA PRO A 64 4.98 6.89 7.64
C PRO A 64 4.64 5.97 6.47
N VAL A 65 3.75 5.01 6.69
CA VAL A 65 3.36 4.01 5.67
C VAL A 65 1.87 3.84 5.50
N ASP A 66 1.05 4.33 6.45
CA ASP A 66 -0.40 4.23 6.36
C ASP A 66 -1.10 5.33 7.16
N VAL A 67 -2.38 5.60 6.83
CA VAL A 67 -3.25 6.51 7.57
C VAL A 67 -4.68 6.00 7.57
N ALA A 68 -5.35 6.08 8.71
CA ALA A 68 -6.75 5.70 8.84
C ALA A 68 -7.56 6.75 9.60
N ALA A 69 -8.84 6.87 9.25
CA ALA A 69 -9.85 7.63 9.98
C ALA A 69 -10.70 6.67 10.82
N ARG A 70 -11.05 7.09 12.03
CA ARG A 70 -11.89 6.32 12.95
C ARG A 70 -13.32 6.88 12.90
N ALA A 71 -14.32 6.01 12.95
CA ALA A 71 -15.72 6.41 12.99
C ALA A 71 -16.01 7.34 14.18
N ASN A 72 -16.76 8.42 13.92
CA ASN A 72 -17.15 9.44 14.91
C ASN A 72 -15.96 10.15 15.60
N ASP A 73 -14.84 10.26 14.91
CA ASP A 73 -13.61 10.88 15.41
C ASP A 73 -13.00 11.73 14.28
N ASP A 74 -12.80 13.03 14.53
CA ASP A 74 -12.15 13.93 13.57
C ASP A 74 -10.62 13.78 13.54
N THR A 75 -10.09 12.83 14.32
CA THR A 75 -8.66 12.54 14.42
C THR A 75 -8.23 11.58 13.33
N LEU A 76 -7.10 11.86 12.71
CA LEU A 76 -6.41 10.94 11.82
C LEU A 76 -5.34 10.16 12.58
N TYR A 77 -5.14 8.91 12.16
CA TYR A 77 -4.19 7.99 12.79
C TYR A 77 -3.16 7.55 11.76
N PHE A 78 -1.92 8.02 11.91
CA PHE A 78 -0.82 7.71 11.02
C PHE A 78 0.04 6.60 11.60
N VAL A 79 0.42 5.68 10.73
CA VAL A 79 1.24 4.51 11.05
C VAL A 79 2.69 4.79 10.69
N SER A 80 3.58 4.62 11.67
CA SER A 80 5.01 4.52 11.43
C SER A 80 5.41 3.05 11.27
N ARG A 81 6.19 2.76 10.25
CA ARG A 81 6.67 1.40 9.94
C ARG A 81 7.43 0.77 11.10
N SER A 82 8.04 1.58 11.97
CA SER A 82 8.75 1.15 13.17
C SER A 82 7.86 0.50 14.24
N GLY A 83 6.52 0.58 14.10
CA GLY A 83 5.58 -0.06 15.02
C GLY A 83 4.82 0.90 15.92
N THR A 84 4.69 2.17 15.54
CA THR A 84 3.93 3.16 16.33
C THR A 84 2.77 3.74 15.53
N ILE A 85 1.68 4.12 16.25
CA ILE A 85 0.53 4.83 15.69
C ILE A 85 0.45 6.19 16.35
N HIS A 86 0.32 7.23 15.55
CA HIS A 86 0.29 8.62 15.98
C HIS A 86 -1.02 9.30 15.60
N GLN A 87 -1.60 10.04 16.54
CA GLN A 87 -2.76 10.88 16.30
C GLN A 87 -2.33 12.20 15.66
N PHE A 88 -3.13 12.64 14.69
CA PHE A 88 -3.04 13.96 14.09
C PHE A 88 -4.40 14.66 14.20
N SER A 89 -4.45 15.79 14.89
CA SER A 89 -5.64 16.59 15.09
C SER A 89 -5.29 18.06 15.22
N ASN A 90 -6.19 18.95 14.81
CA ASN A 90 -5.97 20.40 14.87
C ASN A 90 -4.64 20.85 14.22
N GLY A 91 -4.26 20.19 13.11
CA GLY A 91 -3.07 20.53 12.31
C GLY A 91 -1.74 20.09 12.92
N LYS A 92 -1.71 19.19 13.90
CA LYS A 92 -0.46 18.72 14.53
C LYS A 92 -0.54 17.28 15.03
N PHE A 93 0.62 16.63 15.08
CA PHE A 93 0.79 15.35 15.73
C PHE A 93 0.77 15.47 17.26
N ALA A 94 0.21 14.46 17.92
CA ALA A 94 0.37 14.29 19.35
C ALA A 94 1.85 14.04 19.71
N ALA A 95 2.26 14.49 20.90
CA ALA A 95 3.66 14.36 21.35
C ALA A 95 4.13 12.92 21.58
N SER A 96 3.19 12.00 21.79
CA SER A 96 3.48 10.57 22.00
C SER A 96 2.57 9.72 21.13
N PRO A 97 3.01 8.53 20.70
CA PRO A 97 2.16 7.60 19.99
C PRO A 97 0.99 7.13 20.89
N VAL A 98 -0.15 6.83 20.26
CA VAL A 98 -1.32 6.26 20.94
C VAL A 98 -1.22 4.75 21.09
N LEU A 99 -0.40 4.12 20.25
CA LEU A 99 -0.04 2.71 20.35
C LEU A 99 1.42 2.54 19.98
N ASP A 100 2.14 1.74 20.76
CA ASP A 100 3.52 1.33 20.48
C ASP A 100 3.63 -0.20 20.56
N ILE A 101 3.89 -0.82 19.42
CA ILE A 101 4.19 -2.26 19.25
C ILE A 101 5.58 -2.48 18.67
N SER A 102 6.48 -1.47 18.72
CA SER A 102 7.84 -1.58 18.18
C SER A 102 8.63 -2.76 18.75
N GLY A 103 8.34 -3.15 19.99
CA GLY A 103 8.91 -4.36 20.60
C GLY A 103 8.37 -5.70 20.07
N LEU A 104 7.36 -5.70 19.21
CA LEU A 104 6.75 -6.89 18.62
C LEU A 104 7.01 -7.02 17.13
N THR A 105 7.41 -5.95 16.46
CA THR A 105 7.60 -5.90 15.01
C THR A 105 9.06 -5.72 14.61
N THR A 106 9.39 -6.13 13.39
CA THR A 106 10.69 -5.87 12.76
C THR A 106 10.50 -4.96 11.55
N GLY A 107 11.23 -3.85 11.47
CA GLY A 107 11.15 -2.87 10.39
C GLY A 107 12.20 -3.05 9.28
N ALA A 108 12.83 -4.23 9.16
CA ALA A 108 13.88 -4.45 8.18
C ALA A 108 13.33 -4.69 6.76
N GLY A 109 13.77 -3.92 5.77
CA GLY A 109 13.31 -4.01 4.39
C GLY A 109 11.88 -3.46 4.24
N GLU A 110 10.98 -4.25 3.67
CA GLU A 110 9.55 -3.92 3.54
C GLU A 110 8.75 -4.21 4.83
N ARG A 111 9.35 -4.86 5.80
CA ARG A 111 8.73 -5.28 7.06
C ARG A 111 8.39 -4.12 7.97
N GLY A 112 7.46 -4.33 8.89
CA GLY A 112 7.06 -3.33 9.88
C GLY A 112 5.61 -3.46 10.31
N LEU A 113 5.09 -2.42 10.96
CA LEU A 113 3.66 -2.18 11.04
C LEU A 113 3.24 -1.52 9.72
N LEU A 114 2.42 -2.23 8.92
CA LEU A 114 2.17 -1.91 7.52
C LEU A 114 0.74 -1.47 7.23
N GLY A 115 -0.23 -1.85 8.07
CA GLY A 115 -1.62 -1.52 7.85
C GLY A 115 -2.38 -1.26 9.15
N LEU A 116 -3.33 -0.32 9.07
CA LEU A 116 -4.25 0.06 10.14
C LEU A 116 -5.66 0.27 9.57
N ALA A 117 -6.65 -0.40 10.14
CA ALA A 117 -8.04 -0.04 9.90
C ALA A 117 -8.85 -0.09 11.20
N PHE A 118 -9.98 0.60 11.22
CA PHE A 118 -10.89 0.58 12.37
C PHE A 118 -12.15 -0.20 12.05
N SER A 119 -12.71 -0.86 13.07
CA SER A 119 -14.06 -1.44 12.96
C SER A 119 -15.08 -0.34 12.63
N ASN A 120 -16.19 -0.73 12.04
CA ASN A 120 -17.23 0.21 11.60
C ASN A 120 -17.81 1.07 12.73
N ASP A 121 -17.74 0.60 13.97
CA ASP A 121 -18.13 1.33 15.19
C ASP A 121 -16.96 2.11 15.82
N GLY A 122 -15.73 1.95 15.31
CA GLY A 122 -14.53 2.58 15.83
C GLY A 122 -14.03 2.03 17.17
N ALA A 123 -14.59 0.92 17.66
CA ALA A 123 -14.22 0.35 18.97
C ALA A 123 -12.99 -0.57 18.91
N THR A 124 -12.57 -0.97 17.72
CA THR A 124 -11.42 -1.86 17.52
C THR A 124 -10.53 -1.31 16.41
N ALA A 125 -9.21 -1.30 16.64
CA ALA A 125 -8.23 -1.11 15.58
C ALA A 125 -7.68 -2.48 15.16
N PHE A 126 -7.60 -2.70 13.84
CA PHE A 126 -6.99 -3.86 13.22
C PHE A 126 -5.63 -3.48 12.67
N LEU A 127 -4.65 -4.32 12.90
CA LEU A 127 -3.26 -4.10 12.56
C LEU A 127 -2.77 -5.23 11.66
N ASN A 128 -1.95 -4.87 10.67
CA ASN A 128 -1.11 -5.83 9.97
C ASN A 128 0.36 -5.46 10.21
N TYR A 129 1.11 -6.35 10.81
CA TYR A 129 2.52 -6.13 11.06
C TYR A 129 3.36 -7.39 10.86
N THR A 130 4.65 -7.20 10.59
CA THR A 130 5.61 -8.29 10.54
C THR A 130 6.18 -8.53 11.93
N ALA A 131 5.91 -9.70 12.50
CA ALA A 131 6.42 -10.08 13.82
C ALA A 131 7.95 -10.25 13.82
N LEU A 132 8.57 -10.32 15.01
CA LEU A 132 10.04 -10.44 15.15
C LEU A 132 10.63 -11.68 14.47
N ASN A 133 9.86 -12.77 14.35
CA ASN A 133 10.25 -13.97 13.61
C ASN A 133 10.16 -13.82 12.08
N GLY A 134 9.55 -12.74 11.60
CA GLY A 134 9.38 -12.44 10.19
C GLY A 134 8.00 -12.74 9.63
N ASP A 135 7.11 -13.37 10.37
CA ASP A 135 5.76 -13.73 9.93
C ASP A 135 4.83 -12.53 9.91
N THR A 136 3.90 -12.50 8.95
CA THR A 136 2.80 -11.54 8.95
C THR A 136 1.82 -11.87 10.07
N THR A 137 1.46 -10.86 10.85
CA THR A 137 0.49 -10.98 11.94
C THR A 137 -0.64 -9.97 11.75
N ILE A 138 -1.85 -10.48 11.65
CA ILE A 138 -3.08 -9.69 11.73
C ILE A 138 -3.54 -9.70 13.17
N ALA A 139 -3.74 -8.53 13.74
CA ALA A 139 -4.10 -8.39 15.15
C ALA A 139 -5.22 -7.36 15.36
N ALA A 140 -5.85 -7.42 16.53
CA ALA A 140 -6.82 -6.44 16.97
C ALA A 140 -6.43 -5.85 18.31
N VAL A 141 -6.72 -4.56 18.49
CA VAL A 141 -6.60 -3.86 19.78
C VAL A 141 -7.88 -3.08 20.05
N THR A 142 -8.39 -3.17 21.27
CA THR A 142 -9.61 -2.46 21.68
C THR A 142 -9.31 -0.98 21.93
N ILE A 143 -10.24 -0.13 21.55
CA ILE A 143 -10.24 1.29 21.90
C ILE A 143 -11.39 1.50 22.87
N ASN A 144 -11.08 2.08 24.04
CA ASN A 144 -12.09 2.32 25.07
C ASN A 144 -12.98 3.54 24.75
N ASP A 145 -13.99 3.78 25.59
CA ASP A 145 -14.96 4.88 25.39
C ASP A 145 -14.32 6.28 25.43
N GLN A 146 -13.09 6.40 25.96
CA GLN A 146 -12.32 7.64 25.96
C GLN A 146 -11.42 7.78 24.70
N GLY A 147 -11.49 6.85 23.75
CA GLY A 147 -10.65 6.85 22.54
C GLY A 147 -9.20 6.38 22.78
N VAL A 148 -8.93 5.72 23.91
CA VAL A 148 -7.60 5.23 24.25
C VAL A 148 -7.43 3.79 23.77
N PHE A 149 -6.30 3.53 23.08
CA PHE A 149 -5.90 2.19 22.68
C PHE A 149 -5.48 1.37 23.91
N VAL A 150 -6.22 0.32 24.20
CA VAL A 150 -5.96 -0.57 25.35
C VAL A 150 -4.90 -1.59 24.92
N ARG A 151 -3.62 -1.26 25.09
CA ARG A 151 -2.47 -2.07 24.64
C ARG A 151 -2.54 -3.53 25.10
N GLU A 152 -3.03 -3.76 26.32
CA GLU A 152 -3.18 -5.08 26.95
C GLU A 152 -4.24 -5.95 26.28
N SER A 153 -5.13 -5.35 25.49
CA SER A 153 -6.16 -6.06 24.71
C SER A 153 -5.64 -6.58 23.36
N LEU A 154 -4.39 -6.26 23.00
CA LEU A 154 -3.81 -6.71 21.74
C LEU A 154 -3.87 -8.23 21.63
N ARG A 155 -4.57 -8.72 20.61
CA ARG A 155 -4.71 -10.15 20.34
C ARG A 155 -4.43 -10.45 18.89
N THR A 156 -3.75 -11.55 18.60
CA THR A 156 -3.58 -12.07 17.26
C THR A 156 -4.88 -12.65 16.74
N ILE A 157 -5.21 -12.33 15.49
CA ILE A 157 -6.32 -12.91 14.73
C ILE A 157 -5.80 -14.04 13.84
N LEU A 158 -4.73 -13.74 13.09
CA LEU A 158 -4.15 -14.65 12.10
C LEU A 158 -2.64 -14.45 12.03
N THR A 159 -1.88 -15.52 11.85
CA THR A 159 -0.45 -15.48 11.52
C THR A 159 -0.21 -16.22 10.23
N ILE A 160 0.59 -15.64 9.33
CA ILE A 160 0.95 -16.22 8.03
C ILE A 160 2.48 -16.24 7.93
N GLU A 161 3.05 -17.41 7.72
CA GLU A 161 4.48 -17.60 7.54
C GLU A 161 4.98 -16.85 6.29
N GLN A 162 6.09 -16.11 6.44
CA GLN A 162 6.72 -15.34 5.37
C GLN A 162 8.10 -15.93 5.06
N PRO A 163 8.26 -16.57 3.90
CA PRO A 163 9.50 -17.27 3.56
C PRO A 163 10.67 -16.32 3.29
N PHE A 164 10.40 -15.08 2.85
CA PHE A 164 11.43 -14.09 2.51
C PHE A 164 11.17 -12.75 3.19
N ARG A 165 12.08 -11.77 2.97
CA ARG A 165 12.05 -10.47 3.66
C ARG A 165 11.29 -9.38 2.93
N ASN A 166 10.89 -9.61 1.70
CA ASN A 166 10.22 -8.70 0.79
C ASN A 166 8.86 -9.26 0.37
N HIS A 167 8.09 -8.46 -0.36
CA HIS A 167 6.71 -8.70 -0.77
C HIS A 167 5.80 -8.96 0.44
N ASN A 168 5.95 -8.12 1.45
CA ASN A 168 5.15 -8.22 2.66
C ASN A 168 3.75 -7.64 2.47
N ALA A 169 3.53 -6.76 1.47
CA ALA A 169 2.27 -6.05 1.25
C ALA A 169 1.74 -5.46 2.58
N GLY A 170 0.59 -5.88 3.06
CA GLY A 170 0.22 -5.67 4.46
C GLY A 170 -0.86 -4.63 4.69
N ASP A 171 -1.41 -4.06 3.63
CA ASP A 171 -2.57 -3.20 3.74
C ASP A 171 -3.84 -4.00 4.06
N LEU A 172 -4.76 -3.39 4.78
CA LEU A 172 -6.03 -4.00 5.16
C LEU A 172 -7.15 -2.95 5.24
N VAL A 173 -8.35 -3.36 4.84
CA VAL A 173 -9.55 -2.53 4.92
C VAL A 173 -10.69 -3.31 5.56
N VAL A 174 -11.63 -2.61 6.19
CA VAL A 174 -12.83 -3.21 6.81
C VAL A 174 -14.01 -3.12 5.85
N GLU A 175 -14.62 -4.25 5.54
CA GLU A 175 -15.87 -4.28 4.77
C GLU A 175 -17.07 -3.78 5.60
N PRO A 176 -18.17 -3.36 4.95
CA PRO A 176 -19.41 -3.03 5.66
C PRO A 176 -19.94 -4.18 6.53
N SER A 177 -19.63 -5.43 6.18
CA SER A 177 -19.93 -6.63 6.97
C SER A 177 -19.16 -6.72 8.31
N GLY A 178 -18.08 -5.95 8.45
CA GLY A 178 -17.15 -6.02 9.57
C GLY A 178 -16.01 -7.03 9.40
N THR A 179 -15.95 -7.74 8.27
CA THR A 179 -14.81 -8.59 7.91
C THR A 179 -13.64 -7.74 7.36
N LEU A 180 -12.44 -8.31 7.41
CA LEU A 180 -11.24 -7.65 6.90
C LEU A 180 -10.92 -8.15 5.49
N LEU A 181 -10.59 -7.23 4.58
CA LEU A 181 -9.85 -7.56 3.37
C LEU A 181 -8.38 -7.29 3.64
N VAL A 182 -7.54 -8.27 3.37
CA VAL A 182 -6.11 -8.22 3.64
C VAL A 182 -5.35 -8.55 2.36
N ALA A 183 -4.46 -7.65 1.96
CA ALA A 183 -3.56 -7.88 0.83
C ALA A 183 -2.30 -8.62 1.30
N MET A 184 -1.95 -9.69 0.60
CA MET A 184 -0.78 -10.53 0.90
C MET A 184 0.09 -10.66 -0.34
N GLY A 185 1.37 -10.31 -0.20
CA GLY A 185 2.36 -10.58 -1.22
C GLY A 185 2.65 -12.08 -1.40
N ASP A 186 3.34 -12.44 -2.47
CA ASP A 186 3.68 -13.84 -2.80
C ASP A 186 4.72 -14.49 -1.87
N GLY A 187 5.16 -13.75 -0.85
CA GLY A 187 6.14 -14.19 0.15
C GLY A 187 7.57 -13.82 -0.18
N GLY A 188 7.81 -13.20 -1.35
CA GLY A 188 9.09 -12.57 -1.68
C GLY A 188 10.04 -13.36 -2.56
N SER A 189 11.27 -12.85 -2.66
CA SER A 189 12.27 -13.23 -3.64
C SER A 189 11.89 -12.84 -5.07
N ALA A 190 12.67 -13.27 -6.08
CA ALA A 190 12.38 -13.02 -7.49
C ALA A 190 11.64 -14.22 -8.09
N ASP A 191 10.77 -13.96 -9.07
CA ASP A 191 10.17 -14.95 -9.95
C ASP A 191 9.18 -15.92 -9.24
N ASP A 192 8.65 -15.59 -8.05
CA ASP A 192 7.78 -16.48 -7.25
C ASP A 192 8.37 -17.89 -7.14
N PRO A 193 9.53 -18.07 -6.48
CA PRO A 193 10.29 -19.32 -6.54
C PRO A 193 9.56 -20.48 -5.88
N LEU A 194 8.64 -20.21 -4.97
CA LEU A 194 7.82 -21.19 -4.27
C LEU A 194 6.46 -21.44 -4.92
N ARG A 195 6.13 -20.68 -5.99
CA ARG A 195 4.86 -20.78 -6.74
C ARG A 195 3.62 -20.56 -5.88
N THR A 196 3.75 -19.75 -4.83
CA THR A 196 2.69 -19.50 -3.84
C THR A 196 1.52 -18.72 -4.42
N SER A 197 1.80 -17.82 -5.37
CA SER A 197 0.79 -16.87 -5.85
C SER A 197 -0.42 -17.54 -6.51
N LEU A 198 -0.21 -18.59 -7.33
CA LEU A 198 -1.28 -19.36 -7.98
C LEU A 198 -1.69 -20.63 -7.21
N ASP A 199 -1.00 -20.98 -6.14
CA ASP A 199 -1.32 -22.15 -5.31
C ASP A 199 -2.56 -21.84 -4.43
N ASP A 200 -3.65 -22.59 -4.64
CA ASP A 200 -4.90 -22.44 -3.89
C ASP A 200 -4.77 -22.83 -2.41
N SER A 201 -3.73 -23.57 -2.02
CA SER A 201 -3.44 -23.94 -0.64
C SER A 201 -2.62 -22.89 0.12
N SER A 202 -2.03 -21.92 -0.58
CA SER A 202 -1.24 -20.83 -0.01
C SER A 202 -2.11 -19.60 0.30
N LEU A 203 -1.78 -18.90 1.38
CA LEU A 203 -2.35 -17.59 1.70
C LEU A 203 -1.52 -16.42 1.14
N LEU A 204 -0.39 -16.71 0.48
CA LEU A 204 0.52 -15.74 -0.10
C LEU A 204 0.14 -15.42 -1.56
N GLY A 205 0.33 -14.19 -2.01
CA GLY A 205 -0.07 -13.69 -3.32
C GLY A 205 -1.59 -13.60 -3.50
N LYS A 206 -2.28 -13.15 -2.46
CA LYS A 206 -3.77 -13.22 -2.33
C LYS A 206 -4.39 -11.90 -1.86
N VAL A 207 -5.68 -11.77 -2.15
CA VAL A 207 -6.61 -10.99 -1.31
C VAL A 207 -7.39 -11.97 -0.45
N LEU A 208 -7.28 -11.79 0.86
CA LEU A 208 -7.95 -12.61 1.86
C LEU A 208 -9.10 -11.85 2.50
N ARG A 209 -10.25 -12.50 2.66
CA ARG A 209 -11.30 -12.05 3.58
C ARG A 209 -11.11 -12.80 4.89
N VAL A 210 -10.85 -12.06 5.97
CA VAL A 210 -10.57 -12.58 7.30
C VAL A 210 -11.68 -12.20 8.26
N ASN A 211 -12.27 -13.17 8.94
CA ASN A 211 -13.22 -12.91 10.03
C ASN A 211 -12.42 -12.47 11.29
N PRO A 212 -12.60 -11.24 11.81
CA PRO A 212 -11.81 -10.77 12.93
C PRO A 212 -12.17 -11.41 14.28
N ILE A 213 -13.25 -12.21 14.35
CA ILE A 213 -13.71 -12.87 15.58
C ILE A 213 -13.00 -14.20 15.77
N ASP A 214 -12.99 -15.05 14.75
CA ASP A 214 -12.50 -16.44 14.81
C ASP A 214 -11.25 -16.70 13.94
N GLY A 215 -10.81 -15.71 13.15
CA GLY A 215 -9.64 -15.83 12.27
C GLY A 215 -9.87 -16.69 11.03
N SER A 216 -11.11 -17.09 10.74
CA SER A 216 -11.43 -17.85 9.53
C SER A 216 -11.14 -17.04 8.27
N VAL A 217 -10.62 -17.70 7.23
CA VAL A 217 -10.12 -17.08 6.01
C VAL A 217 -10.86 -17.62 4.78
N THR A 218 -11.21 -16.70 3.88
CA THR A 218 -11.66 -17.01 2.52
C THR A 218 -10.77 -16.26 1.53
N THR A 219 -10.24 -16.95 0.54
CA THR A 219 -9.50 -16.31 -0.56
C THR A 219 -10.49 -15.71 -1.56
N LEU A 220 -10.34 -14.42 -1.86
CA LEU A 220 -11.14 -13.72 -2.88
C LEU A 220 -10.40 -13.59 -4.20
N ALA A 221 -9.09 -13.37 -4.14
CA ALA A 221 -8.25 -13.27 -5.33
C ALA A 221 -6.90 -13.94 -5.10
N LYS A 222 -6.27 -14.35 -6.20
CA LYS A 222 -4.94 -14.95 -6.28
C LYS A 222 -4.18 -14.40 -7.48
N GLY A 223 -2.93 -14.79 -7.63
CA GLY A 223 -2.13 -14.34 -8.76
C GLY A 223 -1.65 -12.91 -8.60
N LEU A 224 -1.34 -12.50 -7.38
CA LEU A 224 -0.78 -11.21 -7.02
C LEU A 224 0.68 -11.36 -6.59
N ARG A 225 1.51 -10.35 -6.86
CA ARG A 225 2.93 -10.37 -6.49
C ARG A 225 3.18 -9.67 -5.15
N ASN A 226 2.93 -8.39 -5.09
CA ASN A 226 3.10 -7.58 -3.89
C ASN A 226 2.06 -6.44 -3.89
N PRO A 227 0.78 -6.75 -3.67
CA PRO A 227 -0.31 -5.78 -3.66
C PRO A 227 -0.13 -4.84 -2.46
N TRP A 228 0.69 -3.80 -2.67
CA TRP A 228 1.25 -2.95 -1.62
C TRP A 228 0.18 -2.15 -0.89
N ARG A 229 -0.78 -1.58 -1.65
CA ARG A 229 -1.92 -0.85 -1.11
C ARG A 229 -3.22 -1.28 -1.77
N ILE A 230 -4.28 -1.25 -0.99
CA ILE A 230 -5.64 -1.54 -1.43
C ILE A 230 -6.61 -0.45 -0.97
N ASP A 231 -7.64 -0.17 -1.75
CA ASP A 231 -8.74 0.73 -1.35
C ASP A 231 -10.08 0.14 -1.75
N LEU A 232 -11.00 0.02 -0.79
CA LEU A 232 -12.36 -0.42 -1.04
C LEU A 232 -13.26 0.80 -1.29
N TYR A 233 -13.76 0.91 -2.52
CA TYR A 233 -14.65 1.98 -2.92
C TYR A 233 -15.77 1.44 -3.82
N ASP A 234 -17.03 1.71 -3.46
CA ASP A 234 -18.23 1.34 -4.23
C ASP A 234 -18.27 -0.16 -4.60
N ASP A 235 -18.04 -1.04 -3.62
CA ASP A 235 -17.98 -2.51 -3.76
C ASP A 235 -16.88 -3.01 -4.73
N ARG A 236 -15.88 -2.16 -5.01
CA ARG A 236 -14.71 -2.47 -5.83
C ARG A 236 -13.45 -2.33 -4.99
N LEU A 237 -12.61 -3.36 -4.99
CA LEU A 237 -11.29 -3.30 -4.36
C LEU A 237 -10.24 -2.96 -5.40
N TRP A 238 -9.64 -1.81 -5.24
CA TRP A 238 -8.52 -1.32 -6.03
C TRP A 238 -7.23 -1.85 -5.45
N LEU A 239 -6.34 -2.32 -6.31
CA LEU A 239 -5.09 -3.02 -5.95
C LEU A 239 -3.93 -2.37 -6.70
N ALA A 240 -2.94 -1.84 -5.99
CA ALA A 240 -1.66 -1.45 -6.57
C ALA A 240 -0.68 -2.60 -6.34
N ASP A 241 -0.38 -3.36 -7.38
CA ASP A 241 0.46 -4.57 -7.30
C ASP A 241 1.83 -4.29 -7.93
N VAL A 242 2.87 -4.34 -7.10
CA VAL A 242 4.26 -4.06 -7.51
C VAL A 242 4.78 -5.18 -8.39
N GLY A 243 5.18 -4.81 -9.59
CA GLY A 243 5.70 -5.73 -10.60
C GLY A 243 7.13 -6.21 -10.35
N GLN A 244 7.59 -7.11 -11.21
CA GLN A 244 8.91 -7.76 -11.06
C GLN A 244 10.00 -7.09 -11.88
N ASN A 245 9.81 -7.06 -13.21
CA ASN A 245 10.86 -6.70 -14.14
C ASN A 245 10.45 -5.62 -15.14
N LYS A 246 9.18 -5.51 -15.44
CA LYS A 246 8.75 -4.73 -16.58
C LYS A 246 7.52 -3.88 -16.35
N TRP A 247 6.57 -4.35 -15.57
CA TRP A 247 5.27 -3.73 -15.44
C TRP A 247 4.90 -3.45 -13.99
N GLU A 248 4.40 -2.24 -13.74
CA GLU A 248 3.66 -1.92 -12.52
C GLU A 248 2.17 -2.00 -12.83
N GLU A 249 1.34 -2.47 -11.88
CA GLU A 249 -0.03 -2.85 -12.16
C GLU A 249 -1.03 -2.17 -11.21
N VAL A 250 -2.12 -1.65 -11.78
CA VAL A 250 -3.32 -1.32 -11.02
C VAL A 250 -4.42 -2.28 -11.46
N SER A 251 -4.90 -3.09 -10.54
CA SER A 251 -5.95 -4.09 -10.75
C SER A 251 -7.20 -3.76 -9.96
N VAL A 252 -8.33 -4.31 -10.35
CA VAL A 252 -9.62 -4.12 -9.66
C VAL A 252 -10.32 -5.45 -9.49
N LEU A 253 -10.75 -5.72 -8.26
CA LEU A 253 -11.68 -6.80 -7.94
C LEU A 253 -13.08 -6.19 -7.83
N ASP A 254 -13.92 -6.45 -8.82
CA ASP A 254 -15.29 -5.96 -8.86
C ASP A 254 -16.24 -6.78 -7.98
N ALA A 255 -17.33 -6.14 -7.52
CA ALA A 255 -18.41 -6.75 -6.77
C ALA A 255 -17.90 -7.60 -5.58
N VAL A 256 -17.03 -7.02 -4.77
CA VAL A 256 -16.33 -7.69 -3.66
C VAL A 256 -17.31 -8.40 -2.74
N SER A 257 -18.46 -7.78 -2.43
CA SER A 257 -19.49 -8.36 -1.57
C SER A 257 -20.15 -9.65 -2.14
N GLN A 258 -19.99 -9.90 -3.45
CA GLN A 258 -20.64 -10.98 -4.19
C GLN A 258 -19.66 -11.96 -4.83
N VAL A 259 -18.36 -11.86 -4.55
CA VAL A 259 -17.34 -12.76 -5.11
C VAL A 259 -17.66 -14.21 -4.72
N ALA A 260 -18.07 -15.00 -5.72
CA ALA A 260 -18.43 -16.40 -5.56
C ALA A 260 -17.29 -17.36 -5.97
N MET A 261 -16.33 -16.90 -6.76
CA MET A 261 -15.18 -17.66 -7.21
C MET A 261 -13.92 -16.81 -7.06
N VAL A 262 -12.79 -17.45 -6.73
CA VAL A 262 -11.50 -16.78 -6.62
C VAL A 262 -11.11 -16.16 -7.97
N VAL A 263 -10.88 -14.85 -7.97
CA VAL A 263 -10.40 -14.12 -9.16
C VAL A 263 -8.91 -14.34 -9.29
N ASP A 264 -8.44 -14.61 -10.51
CA ASP A 264 -7.01 -14.86 -10.81
C ASP A 264 -6.44 -13.65 -11.58
N PHE A 265 -5.45 -12.95 -10.99
CA PHE A 265 -4.77 -11.80 -11.60
C PHE A 265 -3.50 -12.18 -12.38
N GLY A 266 -3.09 -13.45 -12.34
CA GLY A 266 -2.13 -14.01 -13.30
C GLY A 266 -0.69 -14.16 -12.84
N TRP A 267 -0.22 -13.45 -11.87
CA TRP A 267 1.13 -13.63 -11.33
C TRP A 267 1.27 -15.03 -10.69
N SER A 268 2.29 -15.84 -10.94
CA SER A 268 3.50 -15.54 -11.71
C SER A 268 3.49 -16.16 -13.13
N ALA A 269 2.34 -16.55 -13.64
CA ALA A 269 2.22 -16.97 -15.04
C ALA A 269 2.37 -15.79 -16.00
N PHE A 270 1.93 -14.62 -15.58
CA PHE A 270 1.98 -13.34 -16.29
C PHE A 270 2.51 -12.23 -15.39
N GLU A 271 3.14 -11.22 -15.98
CA GLU A 271 3.38 -9.90 -15.45
C GLU A 271 2.60 -8.94 -16.34
N ALA A 272 1.56 -8.30 -15.83
CA ALA A 272 0.47 -7.69 -16.61
C ALA A 272 -0.07 -8.66 -17.68
N ASN A 273 0.01 -8.27 -18.95
CA ASN A 273 -0.38 -9.11 -20.08
C ASN A 273 0.81 -9.85 -20.72
N THR A 274 2.00 -9.76 -20.13
CA THR A 274 3.22 -10.38 -20.66
C THR A 274 3.43 -11.74 -20.01
N ARG A 275 3.63 -12.78 -20.82
CA ARG A 275 3.95 -14.11 -20.30
C ARG A 275 5.24 -14.06 -19.50
N PHE A 276 5.21 -14.58 -18.25
CA PHE A 276 6.36 -14.59 -17.34
C PHE A 276 6.85 -16.02 -17.10
N ASN A 277 6.40 -16.72 -16.05
CA ASN A 277 6.81 -18.09 -15.80
C ASN A 277 6.12 -19.09 -16.73
N SER A 278 6.89 -19.81 -17.57
CA SER A 278 6.34 -20.75 -18.54
C SER A 278 5.76 -22.03 -17.94
N ASP A 279 6.19 -22.39 -16.73
CA ASP A 279 5.69 -23.54 -15.94
C ASP A 279 4.37 -23.24 -15.21
N GLN A 280 3.99 -21.97 -15.07
CA GLN A 280 2.74 -21.58 -14.45
C GLN A 280 1.62 -21.40 -15.49
N LYS A 281 0.38 -21.60 -15.05
CA LYS A 281 -0.81 -21.46 -15.90
C LYS A 281 -1.87 -20.64 -15.20
N SER A 282 -2.35 -19.63 -15.91
CA SER A 282 -3.47 -18.79 -15.50
C SER A 282 -4.30 -18.45 -16.76
N PRO A 283 -5.07 -19.42 -17.29
CA PRO A 283 -5.73 -19.29 -18.59
C PRO A 283 -6.87 -18.29 -18.62
N ALA A 284 -7.40 -17.92 -17.48
CA ALA A 284 -8.53 -17.01 -17.32
C ALA A 284 -8.20 -15.83 -16.42
N HIS A 285 -6.90 -15.42 -16.38
CA HIS A 285 -6.51 -14.30 -15.55
C HIS A 285 -7.19 -13.00 -16.00
N VAL A 286 -7.48 -12.18 -15.03
CA VAL A 286 -7.98 -10.82 -15.22
C VAL A 286 -6.79 -9.89 -15.36
N ALA A 287 -6.69 -9.22 -16.51
CA ALA A 287 -5.65 -8.25 -16.75
C ALA A 287 -5.80 -7.01 -15.85
N PRO A 288 -4.70 -6.32 -15.51
CA PRO A 288 -4.77 -5.04 -14.80
C PRO A 288 -5.56 -4.02 -15.64
N ILE A 289 -6.27 -3.12 -14.95
CA ILE A 289 -7.00 -2.02 -15.59
C ILE A 289 -6.04 -0.99 -16.19
N VAL A 290 -4.86 -0.83 -15.56
CA VAL A 290 -3.73 -0.04 -16.05
C VAL A 290 -2.44 -0.77 -15.70
N ALA A 291 -1.48 -0.72 -16.62
CA ALA A 291 -0.08 -1.09 -16.37
C ALA A 291 0.84 -0.06 -17.04
N TYR A 292 1.98 0.22 -16.40
CA TYR A 292 3.04 1.06 -16.96
C TYR A 292 4.39 0.36 -16.87
N GLU A 293 5.26 0.63 -17.87
CA GLU A 293 6.58 -0.01 -17.95
C GLU A 293 7.55 0.59 -16.96
N HIS A 294 8.45 -0.25 -16.43
CA HIS A 294 9.64 0.21 -15.71
C HIS A 294 10.49 1.10 -16.61
N GLY A 295 10.95 2.21 -16.07
CA GLY A 295 11.72 3.22 -16.79
C GLY A 295 11.50 4.62 -16.25
N ASP A 296 11.31 5.57 -17.15
CA ASP A 296 11.11 6.98 -16.78
C ASP A 296 9.83 7.19 -15.95
N ASP A 297 8.81 6.37 -16.14
CA ASP A 297 7.55 6.45 -15.38
C ASP A 297 7.67 5.86 -13.98
N GLY A 298 8.61 4.98 -13.74
CA GLY A 298 8.89 4.44 -12.42
C GLY A 298 9.31 2.98 -12.40
N CYS A 299 9.23 2.37 -11.22
CA CYS A 299 9.63 0.98 -11.02
C CYS A 299 8.97 0.32 -9.80
N SER A 300 8.06 1.02 -9.12
CA SER A 300 7.36 0.47 -7.94
C SER A 300 6.12 1.29 -7.62
N VAL A 301 4.96 0.81 -8.04
CA VAL A 301 3.68 1.41 -7.67
C VAL A 301 3.51 1.36 -6.14
N SER A 302 3.24 2.49 -5.53
CA SER A 302 3.21 2.61 -4.07
C SER A 302 1.82 2.87 -3.49
N GLY A 303 0.83 2.47 -4.25
CA GLY A 303 -0.52 2.47 -3.75
C GLY A 303 -1.42 3.51 -4.34
N GLY A 304 -2.60 3.49 -3.85
CA GLY A 304 -3.62 4.38 -4.34
C GLY A 304 -4.90 4.32 -3.54
N ALA A 305 -5.63 5.38 -3.71
CA ALA A 305 -6.95 5.55 -3.12
C ALA A 305 -7.89 6.28 -4.07
N VAL A 306 -9.18 5.98 -4.00
CA VAL A 306 -10.20 6.72 -4.75
C VAL A 306 -10.51 8.02 -4.01
N ALA A 307 -10.34 9.16 -4.67
CA ALA A 307 -10.74 10.45 -4.14
C ALA A 307 -12.27 10.58 -4.15
N THR A 308 -12.85 10.92 -2.99
CA THR A 308 -14.30 11.05 -2.79
C THR A 308 -14.77 12.49 -2.88
N THR A 309 -13.83 13.43 -2.83
CA THR A 309 -14.10 14.90 -2.85
C THR A 309 -13.11 15.62 -3.77
N GLY A 310 -13.30 16.90 -3.96
CA GLY A 310 -12.40 17.77 -4.72
C GLY A 310 -12.38 17.51 -6.22
N ALA A 311 -11.39 18.09 -6.90
CA ALA A 311 -11.24 18.00 -8.36
C ALA A 311 -10.96 16.58 -8.88
N LEU A 312 -10.42 15.70 -8.03
CA LEU A 312 -10.16 14.29 -8.37
C LEU A 312 -11.27 13.34 -7.93
N ARG A 313 -12.42 13.84 -7.52
CA ARG A 313 -13.56 13.00 -7.12
C ARG A 313 -13.88 11.95 -8.19
N GLY A 314 -14.01 10.68 -7.77
CA GLY A 314 -14.27 9.54 -8.66
C GLY A 314 -13.06 9.11 -9.47
N ARG A 315 -11.85 9.50 -9.06
CA ARG A 315 -10.59 9.04 -9.66
C ARG A 315 -9.77 8.28 -8.63
N TYR A 316 -9.16 7.18 -9.06
CA TYR A 316 -8.15 6.48 -8.28
C TYR A 316 -6.81 7.19 -8.45
N VAL A 317 -6.27 7.71 -7.34
CA VAL A 317 -4.99 8.43 -7.27
C VAL A 317 -3.93 7.47 -6.79
N PHE A 318 -2.80 7.39 -7.48
CA PHE A 318 -1.70 6.49 -7.12
C PHE A 318 -0.33 7.11 -7.42
N ALA A 319 0.70 6.56 -6.83
CA ALA A 319 2.07 7.05 -6.95
C ALA A 319 3.03 5.95 -7.37
N ASP A 320 4.23 6.35 -7.79
CA ASP A 320 5.37 5.45 -7.97
C ASP A 320 6.54 5.90 -7.07
N TYR A 321 7.06 4.96 -6.31
CA TYR A 321 8.14 5.19 -5.33
C TYR A 321 9.43 5.68 -5.96
N CYS A 322 9.78 5.19 -7.16
CA CYS A 322 11.05 5.46 -7.82
C CYS A 322 11.07 6.82 -8.50
N SER A 323 10.02 7.11 -9.26
CA SER A 323 9.91 8.35 -10.03
C SER A 323 9.40 9.53 -9.21
N GLY A 324 8.71 9.26 -8.11
CA GLY A 324 8.03 10.29 -7.33
C GLY A 324 6.84 10.92 -8.03
N ARG A 325 6.29 10.25 -9.05
CA ARG A 325 5.14 10.72 -9.81
C ARG A 325 3.84 10.34 -9.15
N ILE A 326 2.85 11.21 -9.28
CA ILE A 326 1.48 10.98 -8.84
C ILE A 326 0.56 11.07 -10.06
N TRP A 327 -0.23 10.03 -10.26
CA TRP A 327 -1.25 9.96 -11.33
C TRP A 327 -2.64 9.75 -10.76
N SER A 328 -3.62 9.92 -11.65
CA SER A 328 -4.97 9.40 -11.42
C SER A 328 -5.54 8.75 -12.67
N ILE A 329 -6.50 7.86 -12.45
CA ILE A 329 -7.34 7.25 -13.48
C ILE A 329 -8.81 7.37 -13.10
N ALA A 330 -9.70 7.50 -14.08
CA ALA A 330 -11.14 7.50 -13.86
C ALA A 330 -11.61 6.11 -13.41
N THR A 331 -12.52 6.05 -12.43
CA THR A 331 -12.99 4.78 -11.86
C THR A 331 -14.17 4.17 -12.62
N ASP A 332 -14.82 4.92 -13.49
CA ASP A 332 -16.00 4.52 -14.27
C ASP A 332 -15.69 4.05 -15.70
N ILE A 333 -14.42 3.98 -16.07
CA ILE A 333 -13.94 3.61 -17.41
C ILE A 333 -13.17 2.28 -17.35
N ALA A 334 -13.51 1.32 -18.18
CA ALA A 334 -12.87 0.00 -18.21
C ALA A 334 -11.41 0.00 -18.69
N SER A 335 -10.99 1.03 -19.44
CA SER A 335 -9.61 1.20 -19.90
C SER A 335 -9.23 2.68 -19.78
N PRO A 336 -8.98 3.15 -18.55
CA PRO A 336 -8.75 4.56 -18.30
C PRO A 336 -7.35 4.99 -18.76
N THR A 337 -7.24 6.26 -19.15
CA THR A 337 -5.96 6.91 -19.41
C THR A 337 -5.38 7.44 -18.10
N MET A 338 -4.10 7.22 -17.88
CA MET A 338 -3.37 7.81 -16.75
C MET A 338 -3.20 9.31 -17.00
N THR A 339 -3.57 10.11 -15.99
CA THR A 339 -3.35 11.55 -15.97
C THR A 339 -2.30 11.87 -14.90
N ARG A 340 -1.17 12.44 -15.30
CA ARG A 340 -0.10 12.83 -14.38
C ARG A 340 -0.43 14.20 -13.75
N HIS A 341 -0.24 14.31 -12.44
CA HIS A 341 -0.53 15.52 -11.67
C HIS A 341 0.70 16.13 -11.01
N PHE A 342 1.61 15.29 -10.49
CA PHE A 342 2.80 15.76 -9.77
C PHE A 342 4.02 14.91 -10.15
N ASP A 343 5.18 15.52 -10.05
CA ASP A 343 6.50 14.90 -10.20
C ASP A 343 7.37 15.21 -8.99
N GLY A 344 8.36 14.37 -8.74
CA GLY A 344 9.42 14.63 -7.76
C GLY A 344 9.01 14.60 -6.29
N VAL A 345 7.89 13.95 -5.95
CA VAL A 345 7.59 13.62 -4.56
C VAL A 345 8.63 12.59 -4.08
N GLU A 346 9.38 12.94 -3.05
CA GLU A 346 10.45 12.07 -2.56
C GLU A 346 9.89 10.77 -1.98
N SER A 347 10.27 9.64 -2.59
CA SER A 347 9.98 8.29 -2.10
C SER A 347 8.53 8.10 -1.58
N PRO A 348 7.49 8.40 -2.39
CA PRO A 348 6.11 8.23 -1.95
C PRO A 348 5.84 6.73 -1.74
N VAL A 349 5.68 6.33 -0.49
CA VAL A 349 5.53 4.92 -0.10
C VAL A 349 4.07 4.51 0.01
N ALA A 350 3.15 5.46 0.11
CA ALA A 350 1.72 5.20 0.12
C ALA A 350 0.93 6.40 -0.40
N VAL A 351 -0.15 6.11 -1.11
CA VAL A 351 -1.28 7.00 -1.30
C VAL A 351 -2.47 6.33 -0.62
N ALA A 352 -3.03 6.98 0.38
CA ALA A 352 -4.08 6.40 1.21
C ALA A 352 -5.19 7.40 1.48
N ARG A 353 -6.42 6.90 1.65
CA ARG A 353 -7.58 7.71 1.98
C ARG A 353 -7.94 7.52 3.46
N ALA A 354 -8.11 8.64 4.16
CA ALA A 354 -8.63 8.63 5.52
C ALA A 354 -9.81 9.62 5.61
N GLY A 355 -11.00 9.10 5.85
CA GLY A 355 -12.24 9.85 5.66
C GLY A 355 -12.41 10.25 4.18
N ASP A 356 -12.63 11.54 3.94
CA ASP A 356 -12.79 12.10 2.58
C ASP A 356 -11.50 12.68 2.01
N GLU A 357 -10.39 12.55 2.72
CA GLU A 357 -9.10 13.15 2.35
C GLU A 357 -8.11 12.10 1.83
N VAL A 358 -7.30 12.49 0.85
CA VAL A 358 -6.23 11.66 0.28
C VAL A 358 -4.88 12.22 0.73
N PHE A 359 -4.03 11.31 1.20
CA PHE A 359 -2.68 11.60 1.67
C PHE A 359 -1.65 10.87 0.86
N ILE A 360 -0.50 11.52 0.64
CA ILE A 360 0.71 10.91 0.10
C ILE A 360 1.74 10.87 1.22
N LEU A 361 2.23 9.68 1.51
CA LEU A 361 3.19 9.44 2.58
C LEU A 361 4.57 9.17 1.97
N SER A 362 5.55 9.99 2.34
CA SER A 362 6.94 9.78 1.91
C SER A 362 7.71 8.99 2.95
N LEU A 363 8.44 7.96 2.52
CA LEU A 363 9.23 7.13 3.44
C LEU A 363 10.31 7.94 4.18
N GLY A 364 10.74 9.07 3.60
CA GLY A 364 11.64 10.06 4.22
C GLY A 364 10.99 10.90 5.33
N GLY A 365 9.69 10.71 5.59
CA GLY A 365 8.99 11.29 6.74
C GLY A 365 7.90 12.29 6.39
N THR A 366 7.96 12.98 5.26
CA THR A 366 6.98 14.02 4.92
C THR A 366 5.60 13.41 4.61
N ILE A 367 4.57 14.04 5.15
CA ILE A 367 3.17 13.69 4.89
C ILE A 367 2.52 14.83 4.14
N TRP A 368 1.99 14.52 2.98
CA TRP A 368 1.30 15.44 2.10
C TRP A 368 -0.20 15.17 2.11
N LYS A 369 -0.99 16.24 2.17
CA LYS A 369 -2.43 16.21 1.89
C LYS A 369 -2.66 16.69 0.46
N LEU A 370 -3.45 15.94 -0.30
CA LEU A 370 -3.90 16.33 -1.63
C LEU A 370 -5.09 17.31 -1.48
N ASN A 371 -4.96 18.49 -2.06
CA ASN A 371 -6.02 19.50 -2.12
C ASN A 371 -6.37 19.83 -3.58
N GLY A 372 -7.64 20.15 -3.81
CA GLY A 372 -8.14 20.58 -5.13
C GLY A 372 -9.64 20.52 -5.22
#